data_7741475db08a8b66271c5291d0d2118a
#
_entry.id   7741475db08a8b66271c5291d0d2118a
#
_cell.length_a   1.000
_cell.length_b   1.000
_cell.length_c   1.000
_cell.angle_alpha   90.00
_cell.angle_beta   90.00
_cell.angle_gamma   90.00
#
_symmetry.space_group_name_H-M   'P 1'
#
loop_
_entity.id
_entity.type
_entity.pdbx_description
1 polymer ?
#
loop_
_entity_poly.entity_id
_entity_poly.type
_entity_poly.pdbx_seq_one_letter_code
_entity_poly.pdbx_strand_id
1 'polypeptide(L)'
;MGRISIKNLFKKRKQYPVPFSQLVQGQIISPSDNKQAYLIDGYLSNDIIYSIISLIADKIRLPEWGQYEIVDENKFKEYKAEFHKKEVNAKKLYELKSQALKKIKGDAKINELLNWPNEYETFNDFVASGAVNKLITGDRYVYAEILKAGANGGKPQALHNLPSHLMSIEATRTFPMAPLAYNIFTQGTKFTKEEILHEKYYNPEWSTNGAQLYGLSPLKAAVKRYTRNNEAMTAASVAFKNQGVKGFISPDISPQDVDMGNIAIMGEQAAKVKKLLTSAEYSGADSYGKMVATAYRMNWTDIGLSPVDMQIIESEKWDAIMLCNIFGVPPELLGLTQKTYNNVKEAEKALTTRCAFPLLTTFRDAFNHKLNTDWGFKGKNIYIDYDFSIFTELNDNMGEKVDWVNKLWMLSPNEQLNILGLPKNDNPLFDEPWIDGTKQPMSEVQANEIDKMIGDE
;
A
#
# COMPACT_ATOMS: atom_id res chain seq x y z
N MET A 1 -54.72 -15.82 8.26
CA MET A 1 -53.63 -14.92 8.73
C MET A 1 -52.35 -15.72 8.91
N GLY A 2 -51.53 -15.78 7.87
CA GLY A 2 -50.26 -16.49 7.90
C GLY A 2 -49.15 -15.56 8.42
N ARG A 3 -48.50 -15.94 9.51
CA ARG A 3 -47.33 -15.25 10.04
C ARG A 3 -46.15 -15.40 9.06
N ILE A 4 -45.78 -14.32 8.41
CA ILE A 4 -44.53 -14.24 7.61
C ILE A 4 -43.35 -14.30 8.59
N SER A 5 -42.61 -15.38 8.55
CA SER A 5 -41.42 -15.57 9.38
C SER A 5 -40.27 -14.75 8.84
N ILE A 6 -39.78 -13.79 9.64
CA ILE A 6 -38.65 -12.89 9.36
C ILE A 6 -37.30 -13.66 9.23
N LYS A 7 -37.26 -14.98 9.42
CA LYS A 7 -36.06 -15.81 9.38
C LYS A 7 -35.39 -15.97 8.00
N ASN A 8 -36.06 -15.55 6.90
CA ASN A 8 -35.51 -15.73 5.54
C ASN A 8 -34.82 -14.49 4.94
N LEU A 9 -34.69 -13.40 5.69
CA LEU A 9 -34.08 -12.15 5.22
C LEU A 9 -32.54 -12.10 5.39
N PHE A 10 -31.95 -13.03 6.12
CA PHE A 10 -30.52 -13.16 6.19
C PHE A 10 -30.08 -14.23 5.17
N LYS A 11 -29.75 -13.79 3.94
CA LYS A 11 -29.01 -14.62 2.98
C LYS A 11 -27.81 -15.21 3.71
N LYS A 12 -27.79 -16.54 3.84
CA LYS A 12 -26.61 -17.27 4.32
C LYS A 12 -25.40 -16.77 3.54
N ARG A 13 -24.41 -16.21 4.23
CA ARG A 13 -23.08 -16.00 3.66
C ARG A 13 -22.68 -17.31 3.01
N LYS A 14 -22.28 -17.29 1.74
CA LYS A 14 -21.66 -18.43 1.09
C LYS A 14 -20.44 -18.80 1.92
N GLN A 15 -20.56 -19.77 2.78
CA GLN A 15 -19.41 -20.42 3.39
C GLN A 15 -18.79 -21.26 2.28
N TYR A 16 -17.63 -20.82 1.79
CA TYR A 16 -16.82 -21.69 0.95
C TYR A 16 -16.41 -22.90 1.80
N PRO A 17 -16.52 -24.12 1.27
CA PRO A 17 -16.18 -25.31 2.05
C PRO A 17 -14.70 -25.23 2.43
N VAL A 18 -14.41 -25.22 3.71
CA VAL A 18 -13.07 -25.42 4.24
C VAL A 18 -12.74 -26.90 4.06
N PRO A 19 -11.71 -27.26 3.31
CA PRO A 19 -11.41 -28.67 3.12
C PRO A 19 -10.94 -29.29 4.44
N PHE A 20 -11.57 -30.37 4.78
CA PHE A 20 -11.15 -31.25 5.86
C PHE A 20 -10.02 -32.12 5.34
N SER A 21 -8.77 -31.83 5.71
CA SER A 21 -7.66 -32.72 5.37
C SER A 21 -7.26 -33.58 6.56
N GLN A 22 -7.11 -34.86 6.31
CA GLN A 22 -6.70 -35.86 7.29
C GLN A 22 -5.23 -35.69 7.71
N LEU A 23 -5.02 -35.92 8.97
CA LEU A 23 -3.83 -35.78 9.77
C LEU A 23 -2.72 -36.78 9.42
N VAL A 24 -1.56 -36.32 8.97
CA VAL A 24 -0.30 -37.02 9.14
C VAL A 24 0.77 -36.02 9.56
N GLN A 25 1.23 -36.11 10.79
CA GLN A 25 2.34 -35.37 11.45
C GLN A 25 2.29 -33.81 11.46
N GLY A 26 1.48 -33.17 10.67
CA GLY A 26 1.26 -31.73 10.65
C GLY A 26 -0.23 -31.41 10.64
N GLN A 27 -0.62 -30.22 11.08
CA GLN A 27 -1.98 -29.71 10.97
C GLN A 27 -2.00 -28.65 9.89
N ILE A 28 -2.84 -28.81 8.85
CA ILE A 28 -3.08 -27.75 7.89
C ILE A 28 -3.91 -26.67 8.58
N ILE A 29 -3.36 -25.48 8.62
CA ILE A 29 -3.99 -24.30 9.20
C ILE A 29 -4.47 -23.46 8.03
N SER A 30 -5.78 -23.23 7.97
CA SER A 30 -6.36 -22.24 7.05
C SER A 30 -6.41 -20.87 7.72
N PRO A 31 -6.26 -19.78 6.96
CA PRO A 31 -6.41 -18.44 7.52
C PRO A 31 -7.81 -18.29 8.13
N SER A 32 -7.88 -17.63 9.29
CA SER A 32 -9.16 -17.32 9.96
C SER A 32 -10.04 -16.37 9.14
N ASP A 33 -9.42 -15.66 8.20
CA ASP A 33 -10.02 -14.62 7.38
C ASP A 33 -10.20 -15.09 5.93
N ASN A 34 -11.24 -14.59 5.28
CA ASN A 34 -11.44 -14.80 3.84
C ASN A 34 -10.55 -13.85 3.03
N LYS A 35 -9.27 -14.22 2.86
CA LYS A 35 -8.29 -13.41 2.11
C LYS A 35 -8.64 -13.26 0.63
N GLN A 36 -9.41 -14.20 0.08
CA GLN A 36 -9.91 -14.10 -1.28
C GLN A 36 -10.96 -12.98 -1.41
N ALA A 37 -11.81 -12.76 -0.40
CA ALA A 37 -12.73 -11.63 -0.39
C ALA A 37 -11.99 -10.28 -0.32
N TYR A 38 -10.87 -10.19 0.40
CA TYR A 38 -10.05 -8.98 0.42
C TYR A 38 -9.47 -8.65 -0.96
N LEU A 39 -9.09 -9.66 -1.73
CA LEU A 39 -8.64 -9.47 -3.11
C LEU A 39 -9.80 -9.04 -4.01
N ILE A 40 -10.93 -9.77 -4.00
CA ILE A 40 -12.03 -9.57 -4.95
C ILE A 40 -12.83 -8.31 -4.59
N ASP A 41 -13.35 -8.23 -3.36
CA ASP A 41 -14.25 -7.15 -2.95
C ASP A 41 -13.50 -5.89 -2.50
N GLY A 42 -12.26 -6.07 -2.00
CA GLY A 42 -11.40 -4.98 -1.60
C GLY A 42 -10.61 -4.41 -2.77
N TYR A 43 -9.62 -5.13 -3.28
CA TYR A 43 -8.64 -4.58 -4.23
C TYR A 43 -9.18 -4.49 -5.66
N LEU A 44 -9.85 -5.56 -6.16
CA LEU A 44 -10.30 -5.60 -7.56
C LEU A 44 -11.60 -4.84 -7.81
N SER A 45 -12.43 -4.64 -6.77
CA SER A 45 -13.74 -4.01 -6.92
C SER A 45 -13.82 -2.60 -6.34
N ASN A 46 -12.77 -2.11 -5.66
CA ASN A 46 -12.74 -0.79 -5.05
C ASN A 46 -11.59 0.05 -5.63
N ASP A 47 -11.94 1.10 -6.35
CA ASP A 47 -11.03 2.01 -7.04
C ASP A 47 -10.10 2.78 -6.07
N ILE A 48 -10.61 3.14 -4.91
CA ILE A 48 -9.84 3.86 -3.87
C ILE A 48 -8.73 2.96 -3.33
N ILE A 49 -9.06 1.72 -2.95
CA ILE A 49 -8.08 0.75 -2.45
C ILE A 49 -7.05 0.42 -3.53
N TYR A 50 -7.50 0.23 -4.78
CA TYR A 50 -6.61 0.01 -5.91
C TYR A 50 -5.62 1.17 -6.07
N SER A 51 -6.12 2.41 -6.05
CA SER A 51 -5.30 3.62 -6.19
C SER A 51 -4.28 3.77 -5.06
N ILE A 52 -4.69 3.54 -3.80
CA ILE A 52 -3.81 3.59 -2.63
C ILE A 52 -2.67 2.57 -2.76
N ILE A 53 -3.01 1.31 -3.05
CA ILE A 53 -2.03 0.23 -3.15
C ILE A 53 -1.10 0.43 -4.35
N SER A 54 -1.62 0.89 -5.48
CA SER A 54 -0.82 1.22 -6.67
C SER A 54 0.20 2.32 -6.38
N LEU A 55 -0.21 3.37 -5.68
CA LEU A 55 0.66 4.49 -5.28
C LEU A 55 1.83 4.02 -4.39
N ILE A 56 1.56 3.12 -3.46
CA ILE A 56 2.60 2.48 -2.63
C ILE A 56 3.51 1.59 -3.49
N ALA A 57 2.94 0.77 -4.37
CA ALA A 57 3.68 -0.14 -5.23
C ALA A 57 4.62 0.60 -6.19
N ASP A 58 4.16 1.72 -6.76
CA ASP A 58 4.98 2.55 -7.65
C ASP A 58 6.18 3.15 -6.91
N LYS A 59 6.02 3.59 -5.66
CA LYS A 59 7.16 4.04 -4.84
C LYS A 59 8.13 2.89 -4.52
N ILE A 60 7.64 1.69 -4.24
CA ILE A 60 8.47 0.51 -3.95
C ILE A 60 9.27 0.04 -5.18
N ARG A 61 8.74 0.25 -6.38
CA ARG A 61 9.38 -0.13 -7.65
C ARG A 61 10.59 0.71 -7.99
N LEU A 62 10.73 1.94 -7.45
CA LEU A 62 11.75 2.88 -7.89
C LEU A 62 13.20 2.48 -7.55
N PRO A 63 13.54 1.97 -6.33
CA PRO A 63 14.92 1.78 -5.94
C PRO A 63 15.62 0.65 -6.70
N GLU A 64 16.86 0.87 -7.08
CA GLU A 64 17.75 -0.18 -7.57
C GLU A 64 18.31 -1.00 -6.41
N TRP A 65 18.45 -2.30 -6.62
CA TRP A 65 19.01 -3.23 -5.64
C TRP A 65 20.44 -3.61 -5.99
N GLY A 66 21.26 -3.83 -4.99
CA GLY A 66 22.65 -4.18 -5.19
C GLY A 66 23.24 -5.01 -4.07
N GLN A 67 24.42 -5.56 -4.35
CA GLN A 67 25.20 -6.32 -3.39
C GLN A 67 26.24 -5.43 -2.70
N TYR A 68 26.33 -5.57 -1.39
CA TYR A 68 27.21 -4.82 -0.53
C TYR A 68 27.98 -5.76 0.40
N GLU A 69 29.13 -5.32 0.83
CA GLU A 69 29.92 -5.92 1.91
C GLU A 69 29.81 -5.04 3.15
N ILE A 70 29.63 -5.65 4.32
CA ILE A 70 29.62 -4.92 5.59
C ILE A 70 31.08 -4.67 6.00
N VAL A 71 31.47 -3.39 6.03
CA VAL A 71 32.83 -2.96 6.38
C VAL A 71 32.95 -2.63 7.87
N ASP A 72 31.93 -1.96 8.43
CA ASP A 72 31.85 -1.60 9.85
C ASP A 72 30.51 -2.05 10.45
N GLU A 73 30.56 -3.04 11.34
CA GLU A 73 29.36 -3.59 11.99
C GLU A 73 28.66 -2.60 12.94
N ASN A 74 29.41 -1.68 13.57
CA ASN A 74 28.82 -0.71 14.48
C ASN A 74 28.02 0.34 13.69
N LYS A 75 28.62 0.86 12.64
CA LYS A 75 27.95 1.78 11.71
C LYS A 75 26.78 1.10 11.00
N PHE A 76 26.88 -0.18 10.69
CA PHE A 76 25.79 -0.95 10.13
C PHE A 76 24.61 -1.08 11.08
N LYS A 77 24.84 -1.28 12.38
CA LYS A 77 23.76 -1.27 13.39
C LYS A 77 23.09 0.11 13.50
N GLU A 78 23.90 1.18 13.49
CA GLU A 78 23.37 2.56 13.48
C GLU A 78 22.54 2.82 12.20
N TYR A 79 23.03 2.38 11.04
CA TYR A 79 22.32 2.49 9.76
C TYR A 79 20.95 1.81 9.81
N LYS A 80 20.87 0.56 10.28
CA LYS A 80 19.59 -0.14 10.45
C LYS A 80 18.66 0.57 11.43
N ALA A 81 19.20 1.10 12.53
CA ALA A 81 18.40 1.80 13.54
C ALA A 81 17.82 3.12 13.02
N GLU A 82 18.46 3.79 12.07
CA GLU A 82 17.98 5.05 11.50
C GLU A 82 16.65 4.89 10.74
N PHE A 83 16.44 3.75 10.05
CA PHE A 83 15.16 3.45 9.39
C PHE A 83 13.96 3.32 10.33
N HIS A 84 14.21 3.02 11.61
CA HIS A 84 13.16 2.85 12.62
C HIS A 84 12.84 4.13 13.38
N LYS A 85 13.52 5.24 13.06
CA LYS A 85 13.22 6.53 13.69
C LYS A 85 11.93 7.13 13.13
N LYS A 86 11.28 7.90 13.98
CA LYS A 86 10.02 8.59 13.66
C LYS A 86 10.22 9.61 12.52
N GLU A 87 11.38 10.24 12.49
CA GLU A 87 11.84 11.15 11.45
C GLU A 87 13.13 10.59 10.86
N VAL A 88 13.03 10.09 9.65
CA VAL A 88 14.18 9.53 8.92
C VAL A 88 14.99 10.67 8.33
N ASN A 89 16.25 10.77 8.71
CA ASN A 89 17.18 11.74 8.12
C ASN A 89 17.93 11.09 6.96
N ALA A 90 17.58 11.45 5.74
CA ALA A 90 18.18 10.88 4.53
C ALA A 90 19.69 11.10 4.45
N LYS A 91 20.18 12.29 4.83
CA LYS A 91 21.62 12.59 4.84
C LYS A 91 22.37 11.64 5.77
N LYS A 92 21.86 11.49 6.99
CA LYS A 92 22.45 10.57 7.97
C LYS A 92 22.39 9.10 7.51
N LEU A 93 21.33 8.69 6.84
CA LEU A 93 21.25 7.38 6.20
C LEU A 93 22.35 7.18 5.15
N TYR A 94 22.61 8.21 4.32
CA TYR A 94 23.68 8.18 3.33
C TYR A 94 25.05 8.06 3.95
N GLU A 95 25.33 8.91 4.94
CA GLU A 95 26.61 8.88 5.66
C GLU A 95 26.85 7.51 6.31
N LEU A 96 25.85 7.01 7.03
CA LEU A 96 25.94 5.70 7.68
C LEU A 96 26.07 4.57 6.65
N LYS A 97 25.32 4.61 5.55
CA LYS A 97 25.43 3.61 4.47
C LYS A 97 26.82 3.60 3.86
N SER A 98 27.38 4.77 3.54
CA SER A 98 28.72 4.88 2.93
C SER A 98 29.84 4.42 3.85
N GLN A 99 29.69 4.60 5.18
CA GLN A 99 30.64 4.15 6.18
C GLN A 99 30.50 2.65 6.50
N ALA A 100 29.28 2.14 6.51
CA ALA A 100 28.97 0.78 6.90
C ALA A 100 29.05 -0.24 5.77
N LEU A 101 28.71 0.17 4.54
CA LEU A 101 28.51 -0.71 3.40
C LEU A 101 29.35 -0.27 2.19
N LYS A 102 30.05 -1.23 1.59
CA LYS A 102 30.79 -1.04 0.34
C LYS A 102 30.09 -1.82 -0.77
N LYS A 103 29.71 -1.14 -1.86
CA LYS A 103 29.12 -1.81 -3.04
C LYS A 103 30.17 -2.74 -3.67
N ILE A 104 29.79 -3.98 -3.93
CA ILE A 104 30.66 -5.02 -4.51
C ILE A 104 30.02 -5.61 -5.76
N LYS A 105 30.83 -6.25 -6.63
CA LYS A 105 30.29 -7.06 -7.72
C LYS A 105 29.56 -8.29 -7.20
N GLY A 106 29.99 -8.81 -6.04
CA GLY A 106 29.37 -9.92 -5.35
C GLY A 106 29.29 -11.23 -6.14
N ASP A 107 28.27 -12.03 -5.82
CA ASP A 107 28.02 -13.32 -6.49
C ASP A 107 27.23 -13.10 -7.79
N ALA A 108 27.69 -13.72 -8.89
CA ALA A 108 27.08 -13.56 -10.22
C ALA A 108 25.63 -14.04 -10.24
N LYS A 109 25.28 -15.12 -9.49
CA LYS A 109 23.93 -15.65 -9.44
C LYS A 109 22.97 -14.69 -8.71
N ILE A 110 23.44 -14.02 -7.67
CA ILE A 110 22.64 -12.97 -7.01
C ILE A 110 22.41 -11.81 -7.96
N ASN A 111 23.41 -11.37 -8.73
CA ASN A 111 23.21 -10.29 -9.71
C ASN A 111 22.19 -10.65 -10.78
N GLU A 112 22.21 -11.90 -11.24
CA GLU A 112 21.20 -12.41 -12.17
C GLU A 112 19.80 -12.30 -11.58
N LEU A 113 19.59 -12.76 -10.34
CA LEU A 113 18.32 -12.67 -9.64
C LEU A 113 17.89 -11.24 -9.33
N LEU A 114 18.82 -10.33 -9.02
CA LEU A 114 18.52 -8.92 -8.77
C LEU A 114 18.17 -8.15 -10.06
N ASN A 115 18.51 -8.68 -11.24
CA ASN A 115 18.08 -8.13 -12.51
C ASN A 115 16.76 -8.77 -12.97
N TRP A 116 16.76 -10.10 -13.03
CA TRP A 116 15.62 -10.92 -13.50
C TRP A 116 15.40 -12.09 -12.54
N PRO A 117 14.49 -11.95 -11.57
CA PRO A 117 14.20 -13.02 -10.61
C PRO A 117 13.53 -14.23 -11.27
N ASN A 118 12.85 -14.03 -12.39
CA ASN A 118 12.18 -15.05 -13.21
C ASN A 118 12.10 -14.58 -14.67
N GLU A 119 11.46 -15.36 -15.54
CA GLU A 119 11.44 -15.12 -17.00
C GLU A 119 10.59 -13.91 -17.44
N TYR A 120 9.72 -13.37 -16.58
CA TYR A 120 8.68 -12.42 -17.00
C TYR A 120 8.62 -11.11 -16.21
N GLU A 121 9.41 -10.94 -15.16
CA GLU A 121 9.39 -9.67 -14.39
C GLU A 121 10.80 -9.23 -13.96
N THR A 122 10.98 -7.92 -13.80
CA THR A 122 12.20 -7.34 -13.22
C THR A 122 12.18 -7.51 -11.69
N PHE A 123 13.35 -7.41 -11.03
CA PHE A 123 13.40 -7.50 -9.57
C PHE A 123 12.58 -6.41 -8.88
N ASN A 124 12.54 -5.21 -9.45
CA ASN A 124 11.75 -4.10 -8.92
C ASN A 124 10.25 -4.39 -9.01
N ASP A 125 9.78 -4.94 -10.14
CA ASP A 125 8.39 -5.37 -10.28
C ASP A 125 8.05 -6.52 -9.34
N PHE A 126 8.97 -7.47 -9.18
CA PHE A 126 8.85 -8.58 -8.24
C PHE A 126 8.72 -8.10 -6.77
N VAL A 127 9.52 -7.09 -6.37
CA VAL A 127 9.42 -6.52 -5.03
C VAL A 127 8.09 -5.80 -4.84
N ALA A 128 7.65 -5.03 -5.85
CA ALA A 128 6.38 -4.30 -5.82
C ALA A 128 5.16 -5.26 -5.80
N SER A 129 5.12 -6.27 -6.66
CA SER A 129 4.02 -7.25 -6.71
C SER A 129 3.89 -8.05 -5.41
N GLY A 130 5.03 -8.41 -4.79
CA GLY A 130 5.04 -9.03 -3.48
C GLY A 130 4.53 -8.11 -2.36
N ALA A 131 4.83 -6.82 -2.41
CA ALA A 131 4.30 -5.84 -1.48
C ALA A 131 2.79 -5.65 -1.65
N VAL A 132 2.27 -5.65 -2.88
CA VAL A 132 0.83 -5.65 -3.16
C VAL A 132 0.14 -6.84 -2.51
N ASN A 133 0.69 -8.06 -2.66
CA ASN A 133 0.17 -9.25 -1.99
C ASN A 133 0.12 -9.06 -0.46
N LYS A 134 1.16 -8.52 0.15
CA LYS A 134 1.22 -8.26 1.59
C LYS A 134 0.21 -7.20 2.03
N LEU A 135 0.02 -6.14 1.27
CA LEU A 135 -0.95 -5.09 1.55
C LEU A 135 -2.39 -5.60 1.48
N ILE A 136 -2.70 -6.53 0.58
CA ILE A 136 -4.03 -7.11 0.42
C ILE A 136 -4.31 -8.18 1.48
N THR A 137 -3.40 -9.14 1.65
CA THR A 137 -3.67 -10.35 2.45
C THR A 137 -3.03 -10.35 3.82
N GLY A 138 -2.11 -9.42 4.08
CA GLY A 138 -1.26 -9.41 5.28
C GLY A 138 -0.01 -10.26 5.15
N ASP A 139 0.11 -11.09 4.10
CA ASP A 139 1.21 -12.02 3.87
C ASP A 139 1.82 -11.86 2.47
N ARG A 140 3.11 -12.12 2.39
CA ARG A 140 3.88 -12.29 1.17
C ARG A 140 4.58 -13.62 1.24
N TYR A 141 4.45 -14.42 0.19
CA TYR A 141 5.16 -15.69 0.03
C TYR A 141 6.00 -15.62 -1.23
N VAL A 142 7.32 -15.81 -1.06
CA VAL A 142 8.26 -15.91 -2.18
C VAL A 142 8.76 -17.34 -2.24
N TYR A 143 8.53 -17.99 -3.36
CA TYR A 143 9.09 -19.31 -3.66
C TYR A 143 10.42 -19.14 -4.35
N ALA A 144 11.44 -19.81 -3.85
CA ALA A 144 12.75 -19.94 -4.48
C ALA A 144 12.87 -21.32 -5.12
N GLU A 145 13.05 -21.34 -6.42
CA GLU A 145 13.37 -22.57 -7.13
C GLU A 145 14.84 -22.92 -6.87
N ILE A 146 15.08 -23.91 -6.01
CA ILE A 146 16.42 -24.29 -5.55
C ILE A 146 16.87 -25.56 -6.26
N LEU A 147 18.05 -25.49 -6.91
CA LEU A 147 18.69 -26.67 -7.48
C LEU A 147 19.20 -27.59 -6.36
N LYS A 148 18.88 -28.88 -6.46
CA LYS A 148 19.29 -29.88 -5.45
C LYS A 148 20.73 -30.38 -5.65
N ALA A 149 21.32 -30.18 -6.84
CA ALA A 149 22.64 -30.71 -7.19
C ALA A 149 23.39 -29.77 -8.17
N GLY A 150 24.71 -29.97 -8.32
CA GLY A 150 25.57 -29.21 -9.23
C GLY A 150 26.31 -28.07 -8.56
N ALA A 151 27.05 -27.27 -9.33
CA ALA A 151 27.86 -26.16 -8.85
C ALA A 151 27.06 -25.05 -8.15
N ASN A 152 25.77 -24.93 -8.49
CA ASN A 152 24.81 -24.00 -7.88
C ASN A 152 23.79 -24.73 -6.97
N GLY A 153 24.12 -25.95 -6.53
CA GLY A 153 23.27 -26.69 -5.59
C GLY A 153 23.03 -25.90 -4.29
N GLY A 154 21.78 -25.87 -3.83
CA GLY A 154 21.37 -25.09 -2.67
C GLY A 154 21.09 -23.60 -2.94
N LYS A 155 21.38 -23.09 -4.17
CA LYS A 155 21.12 -21.69 -4.53
C LYS A 155 19.83 -21.55 -5.35
N PRO A 156 19.06 -20.45 -5.17
CA PRO A 156 17.93 -20.13 -6.01
C PRO A 156 18.33 -19.96 -7.47
N GLN A 157 17.55 -20.52 -8.36
CA GLN A 157 17.63 -20.26 -9.79
C GLN A 157 16.63 -19.22 -10.25
N ALA A 158 15.43 -19.24 -9.69
CA ALA A 158 14.40 -18.27 -9.92
C ALA A 158 13.64 -17.97 -8.61
N LEU A 159 12.97 -16.83 -8.56
CA LEU A 159 12.13 -16.38 -7.46
C LEU A 159 10.73 -16.05 -7.99
N HIS A 160 9.71 -16.52 -7.32
CA HIS A 160 8.31 -16.31 -7.72
C HIS A 160 7.47 -15.82 -6.54
N ASN A 161 6.67 -14.78 -6.74
CA ASN A 161 5.65 -14.41 -5.79
C ASN A 161 4.47 -15.37 -5.90
N LEU A 162 4.11 -16.04 -4.79
CA LEU A 162 2.98 -16.94 -4.75
C LEU A 162 1.67 -16.19 -4.41
N PRO A 163 0.52 -16.68 -4.88
CA PRO A 163 -0.78 -16.07 -4.61
C PRO A 163 -1.15 -16.20 -3.14
N SER A 164 -0.86 -15.18 -2.35
CA SER A 164 -0.96 -15.19 -0.89
C SER A 164 -2.36 -15.53 -0.36
N HIS A 165 -3.41 -15.25 -1.13
CA HIS A 165 -4.80 -15.57 -0.77
C HIS A 165 -5.14 -17.07 -0.90
N LEU A 166 -4.32 -17.85 -1.61
CA LEU A 166 -4.50 -19.29 -1.81
C LEU A 166 -3.55 -20.15 -0.96
N MET A 167 -2.67 -19.51 -0.16
CA MET A 167 -1.68 -20.23 0.62
C MET A 167 -2.26 -20.79 1.90
N SER A 168 -1.89 -22.01 2.22
CA SER A 168 -2.13 -22.68 3.50
C SER A 168 -0.83 -23.13 4.14
N ILE A 169 -0.76 -23.08 5.47
CA ILE A 169 0.44 -23.41 6.25
C ILE A 169 0.20 -24.73 6.97
N GLU A 170 1.09 -25.68 6.77
CA GLU A 170 1.17 -26.88 7.61
C GLU A 170 2.12 -26.58 8.78
N ALA A 171 1.64 -26.74 10.01
CA ALA A 171 2.39 -26.37 11.20
C ALA A 171 2.43 -27.49 12.25
N THR A 172 3.35 -27.38 13.21
CA THR A 172 3.43 -28.27 14.36
C THR A 172 2.17 -28.15 15.22
N ARG A 173 1.78 -29.25 15.87
CA ARG A 173 0.63 -29.28 16.78
C ARG A 173 0.94 -28.76 18.17
N THR A 174 2.21 -28.81 18.55
CA THR A 174 2.68 -28.39 19.87
C THR A 174 3.07 -26.93 19.89
N PHE A 175 2.82 -26.26 21.00
CA PHE A 175 3.28 -24.90 21.25
C PHE A 175 4.80 -24.85 21.50
N PRO A 176 5.55 -23.87 20.93
CA PRO A 176 5.09 -22.89 19.96
C PRO A 176 4.87 -23.49 18.57
N MET A 177 3.73 -23.13 17.94
CA MET A 177 3.43 -23.59 16.59
C MET A 177 4.45 -23.00 15.60
N ALA A 178 5.07 -23.86 14.80
CA ALA A 178 6.03 -23.46 13.77
C ALA A 178 5.62 -24.01 12.41
N PRO A 179 5.83 -23.26 11.33
CA PRO A 179 5.57 -23.74 9.98
C PRO A 179 6.49 -24.93 9.64
N LEU A 180 5.90 -26.00 9.11
CA LEU A 180 6.61 -27.18 8.58
C LEU A 180 6.67 -27.15 7.05
N ALA A 181 5.57 -26.76 6.42
CA ALA A 181 5.46 -26.68 4.97
C ALA A 181 4.37 -25.66 4.58
N TYR A 182 4.37 -25.30 3.31
CA TYR A 182 3.42 -24.40 2.68
C TYR A 182 2.74 -25.10 1.52
N ASN A 183 1.43 -24.88 1.32
CA ASN A 183 0.68 -25.51 0.27
C ASN A 183 -0.14 -24.47 -0.49
N ILE A 184 -0.26 -24.62 -1.82
CA ILE A 184 -1.26 -23.89 -2.61
C ILE A 184 -2.54 -24.73 -2.60
N PHE A 185 -3.59 -24.17 -2.05
CA PHE A 185 -4.85 -24.84 -1.80
C PHE A 185 -5.48 -25.49 -3.05
N THR A 186 -5.41 -24.81 -4.19
CA THR A 186 -6.07 -25.22 -5.43
C THR A 186 -5.34 -26.31 -6.21
N GLN A 187 -4.01 -26.45 -5.99
CA GLN A 187 -3.16 -27.29 -6.82
C GLN A 187 -2.55 -28.49 -6.07
N GLY A 188 -2.69 -28.53 -4.74
CA GLY A 188 -2.06 -29.57 -3.92
C GLY A 188 -0.52 -29.56 -3.93
N THR A 189 0.08 -28.50 -4.47
CA THR A 189 1.54 -28.35 -4.51
C THR A 189 2.05 -27.98 -3.13
N LYS A 190 3.03 -28.75 -2.65
CA LYS A 190 3.65 -28.59 -1.34
C LYS A 190 5.07 -28.07 -1.47
N PHE A 191 5.40 -27.02 -0.71
CA PHE A 191 6.71 -26.42 -0.63
C PHE A 191 7.30 -26.63 0.75
N THR A 192 8.59 -26.81 0.83
CA THR A 192 9.30 -26.88 2.11
C THR A 192 9.49 -25.48 2.69
N LYS A 193 9.73 -25.39 4.00
CA LYS A 193 9.97 -24.11 4.65
C LYS A 193 11.26 -23.42 4.17
N GLU A 194 12.23 -24.20 3.69
CA GLU A 194 13.50 -23.73 3.15
C GLU A 194 13.30 -23.02 1.80
N GLU A 195 12.37 -23.52 0.97
CA GLU A 195 12.07 -22.97 -0.35
C GLU A 195 11.22 -21.67 -0.27
N ILE A 196 10.53 -21.44 0.86
CA ILE A 196 9.62 -20.29 1.01
C ILE A 196 10.20 -19.22 1.94
N LEU A 197 10.24 -17.99 1.44
CA LEU A 197 10.35 -16.80 2.28
C LEU A 197 8.92 -16.33 2.59
N HIS A 198 8.54 -16.39 3.85
CA HIS A 198 7.25 -15.91 4.35
C HIS A 198 7.45 -14.62 5.14
N GLU A 199 6.95 -13.52 4.60
CA GLU A 199 6.94 -12.20 5.22
C GLU A 199 5.49 -11.82 5.54
N LYS A 200 5.22 -11.37 6.79
CA LYS A 200 3.86 -11.08 7.24
C LYS A 200 3.78 -9.85 8.13
N TYR A 201 2.59 -9.25 8.18
CA TYR A 201 2.26 -8.30 9.23
C TYR A 201 2.03 -9.02 10.56
N TYR A 202 2.31 -8.33 11.66
CA TYR A 202 2.00 -8.85 12.99
C TYR A 202 0.50 -9.14 13.14
N ASN A 203 0.18 -10.33 13.64
CA ASN A 203 -1.19 -10.72 13.96
C ASN A 203 -1.30 -11.00 15.45
N PRO A 204 -2.05 -10.19 16.21
CA PRO A 204 -2.27 -10.39 17.65
C PRO A 204 -3.27 -11.50 17.94
N GLU A 205 -3.98 -12.03 16.93
CA GLU A 205 -4.95 -13.10 17.12
C GLU A 205 -4.26 -14.43 17.39
N TRP A 206 -4.25 -14.83 18.65
CA TRP A 206 -3.76 -16.14 19.08
C TRP A 206 -4.91 -17.13 19.17
N SER A 207 -4.80 -18.23 18.45
CA SER A 207 -5.76 -19.31 18.52
C SER A 207 -5.06 -20.66 18.50
N THR A 208 -5.71 -21.67 19.08
CA THR A 208 -5.29 -23.07 18.95
C THR A 208 -5.26 -23.56 17.50
N ASN A 209 -5.96 -22.83 16.64
CA ASN A 209 -6.01 -23.11 15.19
C ASN A 209 -4.88 -22.42 14.42
N GLY A 210 -3.92 -21.75 15.08
CA GLY A 210 -2.73 -21.20 14.45
C GLY A 210 -2.94 -19.91 13.64
N ALA A 211 -3.96 -19.10 13.96
CA ALA A 211 -4.20 -17.82 13.30
C ALA A 211 -2.97 -16.89 13.30
N GLN A 212 -2.15 -16.96 14.37
CA GLN A 212 -0.91 -16.20 14.53
C GLN A 212 0.16 -16.52 13.47
N LEU A 213 0.04 -17.61 12.73
CA LEU A 213 0.97 -17.96 11.66
C LEU A 213 0.74 -17.11 10.40
N TYR A 214 -0.45 -16.56 10.24
CA TYR A 214 -0.80 -15.65 9.15
C TYR A 214 -0.70 -14.20 9.56
N GLY A 215 -0.39 -13.35 8.59
CA GLY A 215 -0.40 -11.90 8.77
C GLY A 215 -1.81 -11.33 8.86
N LEU A 216 -1.95 -10.25 9.63
CA LEU A 216 -3.19 -9.48 9.70
C LEU A 216 -3.28 -8.54 8.49
N SER A 217 -4.29 -8.73 7.65
CA SER A 217 -4.53 -7.84 6.52
C SER A 217 -5.00 -6.45 6.99
N PRO A 218 -4.44 -5.34 6.46
CA PRO A 218 -5.01 -4.01 6.67
C PRO A 218 -6.48 -3.91 6.23
N LEU A 219 -6.86 -4.66 5.20
CA LEU A 219 -8.22 -4.72 4.70
C LEU A 219 -9.19 -5.36 5.68
N LYS A 220 -8.73 -6.19 6.64
CA LYS A 220 -9.59 -6.73 7.71
C LYS A 220 -10.21 -5.59 8.54
N ALA A 221 -9.40 -4.61 8.90
CA ALA A 221 -9.88 -3.42 9.62
C ALA A 221 -10.80 -2.53 8.74
N ALA A 222 -10.58 -2.54 7.43
CA ALA A 222 -11.28 -1.72 6.45
C ALA A 222 -12.60 -2.32 5.95
N VAL A 223 -12.92 -3.60 6.24
CA VAL A 223 -14.05 -4.34 5.65
C VAL A 223 -15.35 -3.54 5.64
N LYS A 224 -15.74 -2.98 6.78
CA LYS A 224 -17.01 -2.22 6.88
C LYS A 224 -17.02 -0.96 6.01
N ARG A 225 -15.84 -0.34 5.81
CA ARG A 225 -15.71 0.90 5.02
C ARG A 225 -15.76 0.63 3.54
N TYR A 226 -14.92 -0.26 3.04
CA TYR A 226 -14.94 -0.54 1.61
C TYR A 226 -16.22 -1.25 1.17
N THR A 227 -16.84 -2.10 2.02
CA THR A 227 -18.15 -2.67 1.70
C THR A 227 -19.20 -1.57 1.58
N ARG A 228 -19.24 -0.62 2.53
CA ARG A 228 -20.16 0.52 2.46
C ARG A 228 -19.90 1.37 1.22
N ASN A 229 -18.64 1.65 0.90
CA ASN A 229 -18.26 2.42 -0.27
C ASN A 229 -18.71 1.70 -1.57
N ASN A 230 -18.44 0.40 -1.71
CA ASN A 230 -18.88 -0.40 -2.86
C ASN A 230 -20.42 -0.42 -3.02
N GLU A 231 -21.15 -0.55 -1.90
CA GLU A 231 -22.62 -0.49 -1.92
C GLU A 231 -23.12 0.92 -2.29
N ALA A 232 -22.48 1.99 -1.79
CA ALA A 232 -22.83 3.36 -2.13
C ALA A 232 -22.59 3.64 -3.63
N MET A 233 -21.45 3.25 -4.18
CA MET A 233 -21.15 3.35 -5.61
C MET A 233 -22.15 2.56 -6.46
N THR A 234 -22.51 1.35 -6.01
CA THR A 234 -23.53 0.52 -6.68
C THR A 234 -24.88 1.20 -6.63
N ALA A 235 -25.29 1.73 -5.48
CA ALA A 235 -26.55 2.45 -5.33
C ALA A 235 -26.59 3.72 -6.19
N ALA A 236 -25.50 4.49 -6.22
CA ALA A 236 -25.36 5.65 -7.10
C ALA A 236 -25.47 5.25 -8.58
N SER A 237 -24.75 4.21 -9.01
CA SER A 237 -24.81 3.71 -10.39
C SER A 237 -26.23 3.28 -10.79
N VAL A 238 -26.93 2.57 -9.90
CA VAL A 238 -28.34 2.17 -10.12
C VAL A 238 -29.24 3.40 -10.15
N ALA A 239 -29.02 4.40 -9.28
CA ALA A 239 -29.80 5.63 -9.28
C ALA A 239 -29.63 6.41 -10.59
N PHE A 240 -28.38 6.54 -11.09
CA PHE A 240 -28.12 7.15 -12.41
C PHE A 240 -28.76 6.37 -13.55
N LYS A 241 -28.63 5.04 -13.54
CA LYS A 241 -29.24 4.17 -14.55
C LYS A 241 -30.78 4.28 -14.57
N ASN A 242 -31.41 4.45 -13.43
CA ASN A 242 -32.84 4.60 -13.25
C ASN A 242 -33.28 6.07 -13.22
N GLN A 243 -32.39 7.02 -13.55
CA GLN A 243 -32.67 8.47 -13.55
C GLN A 243 -33.13 9.02 -12.19
N GLY A 244 -32.65 8.42 -11.11
CA GLY A 244 -32.96 8.86 -9.74
C GLY A 244 -34.34 8.50 -9.21
N VAL A 245 -35.17 7.88 -10.03
CA VAL A 245 -36.60 7.71 -9.72
C VAL A 245 -36.85 6.36 -9.06
N LYS A 246 -37.23 6.39 -7.78
CA LYS A 246 -37.79 5.22 -7.05
C LYS A 246 -39.15 5.60 -6.49
N GLY A 247 -40.19 4.96 -6.99
CA GLY A 247 -41.55 5.24 -6.51
C GLY A 247 -42.55 4.21 -6.93
N PHE A 248 -43.75 4.39 -6.46
CA PHE A 248 -44.91 3.61 -6.89
C PHE A 248 -45.73 4.40 -7.92
N ILE A 249 -46.13 3.71 -8.97
CA ILE A 249 -47.16 4.18 -9.89
C ILE A 249 -48.47 3.57 -9.42
N SER A 250 -49.37 4.41 -8.98
CA SER A 250 -50.76 4.01 -8.63
C SER A 250 -51.76 4.72 -9.53
N PRO A 251 -52.83 4.04 -9.95
CA PRO A 251 -53.93 4.76 -10.62
C PRO A 251 -54.57 5.75 -9.64
N ASP A 252 -54.87 6.95 -10.13
CA ASP A 252 -55.61 7.95 -9.37
C ASP A 252 -57.11 7.59 -9.45
N ILE A 253 -57.60 6.91 -8.42
CA ILE A 253 -58.96 6.41 -8.36
C ILE A 253 -59.80 7.37 -7.50
N SER A 254 -60.78 8.05 -8.09
CA SER A 254 -61.79 8.79 -7.30
C SER A 254 -62.74 7.80 -6.63
N PRO A 255 -63.28 8.14 -5.44
CA PRO A 255 -64.26 7.26 -4.75
C PRO A 255 -65.51 6.95 -5.58
N GLN A 256 -65.77 7.69 -6.65
CA GLN A 256 -66.93 7.53 -7.54
C GLN A 256 -66.65 6.55 -8.68
N ASP A 257 -65.40 6.19 -8.96
CA ASP A 257 -65.00 5.31 -10.07
C ASP A 257 -64.69 3.87 -9.63
N VAL A 258 -65.07 3.50 -8.42
CA VAL A 258 -64.76 2.16 -7.84
C VAL A 258 -65.77 1.13 -8.41
N ASP A 259 -65.63 0.80 -9.70
CA ASP A 259 -66.20 -0.39 -10.30
C ASP A 259 -65.12 -1.46 -10.48
N MET A 260 -65.45 -2.72 -10.11
CA MET A 260 -64.43 -3.83 -10.15
C MET A 260 -63.80 -4.04 -11.54
N GLY A 261 -64.54 -3.72 -12.60
CA GLY A 261 -64.03 -3.78 -13.97
C GLY A 261 -62.98 -2.72 -14.26
N ASN A 262 -63.14 -1.51 -13.77
CA ASN A 262 -62.24 -0.40 -13.95
C ASN A 262 -60.94 -0.60 -13.17
N ILE A 263 -61.00 -1.18 -11.97
CA ILE A 263 -59.80 -1.49 -11.15
C ILE A 263 -58.90 -2.52 -11.85
N ALA A 264 -59.46 -3.55 -12.46
CA ALA A 264 -58.73 -4.57 -13.19
C ALA A 264 -57.98 -3.97 -14.41
N ILE A 265 -58.67 -3.13 -15.19
CA ILE A 265 -58.11 -2.46 -16.38
C ILE A 265 -56.99 -1.49 -15.97
N MET A 266 -57.17 -0.74 -14.86
CA MET A 266 -56.17 0.16 -14.31
C MET A 266 -54.94 -0.61 -13.81
N GLY A 267 -55.10 -1.78 -13.21
CA GLY A 267 -54.03 -2.65 -12.78
C GLY A 267 -53.19 -3.18 -13.95
N GLU A 268 -53.87 -3.58 -15.05
CA GLU A 268 -53.16 -3.99 -16.28
C GLU A 268 -52.40 -2.83 -16.95
N GLN A 269 -52.96 -1.62 -16.92
CA GLN A 269 -52.29 -0.43 -17.43
C GLN A 269 -51.07 -0.07 -16.60
N ALA A 270 -51.16 -0.10 -15.27
CA ALA A 270 -50.03 0.12 -14.37
C ALA A 270 -48.93 -0.91 -14.60
N ALA A 271 -49.25 -2.18 -14.84
CA ALA A 271 -48.30 -3.22 -15.18
C ALA A 271 -47.62 -2.98 -16.54
N LYS A 272 -48.37 -2.52 -17.54
CA LYS A 272 -47.85 -2.14 -18.88
C LYS A 272 -46.87 -0.95 -18.77
N VAL A 273 -47.23 0.10 -18.03
CA VAL A 273 -46.37 1.26 -17.80
C VAL A 273 -45.11 0.85 -17.05
N LYS A 274 -45.23 0.03 -16.01
CA LYS A 274 -44.08 -0.52 -15.29
C LYS A 274 -43.17 -1.29 -16.24
N LYS A 275 -43.69 -2.15 -17.10
CA LYS A 275 -42.94 -2.92 -18.08
C LYS A 275 -42.22 -2.03 -19.11
N LEU A 276 -42.90 -0.97 -19.56
CA LEU A 276 -42.27 0.02 -20.44
C LEU A 276 -41.13 0.77 -19.77
N LEU A 277 -41.33 1.31 -18.58
CA LEU A 277 -40.31 2.03 -17.81
C LEU A 277 -39.12 1.18 -17.42
N THR A 278 -39.28 -0.13 -17.27
CA THR A 278 -38.20 -1.08 -16.97
C THR A 278 -37.59 -1.71 -18.24
N SER A 279 -38.16 -1.44 -19.43
CA SER A 279 -37.61 -1.93 -20.69
C SER A 279 -36.29 -1.20 -21.06
N ALA A 280 -35.45 -1.87 -21.85
CA ALA A 280 -34.20 -1.27 -22.35
C ALA A 280 -34.42 0.03 -23.16
N GLU A 281 -35.61 0.22 -23.71
CA GLU A 281 -35.98 1.41 -24.50
C GLU A 281 -36.19 2.65 -23.62
N TYR A 282 -36.60 2.48 -22.36
CA TYR A 282 -36.89 3.57 -21.40
C TYR A 282 -36.02 3.51 -20.15
N SER A 283 -35.00 2.68 -20.14
CA SER A 283 -34.00 2.61 -19.06
C SER A 283 -32.59 2.91 -19.57
N GLY A 284 -31.82 3.69 -18.82
CA GLY A 284 -30.45 4.06 -19.15
C GLY A 284 -30.32 5.43 -19.84
N ALA A 285 -29.10 5.78 -20.22
CA ALA A 285 -28.75 7.10 -20.76
C ALA A 285 -29.51 7.48 -22.05
N ASP A 286 -29.84 6.48 -22.88
CA ASP A 286 -30.55 6.68 -24.15
C ASP A 286 -32.05 6.98 -24.00
N SER A 287 -32.58 6.85 -22.78
CA SER A 287 -33.98 7.11 -22.47
C SER A 287 -34.24 8.52 -21.92
N TYR A 288 -33.22 9.33 -21.76
CA TYR A 288 -33.33 10.67 -21.21
C TYR A 288 -34.25 11.55 -22.07
N GLY A 289 -35.30 12.08 -21.43
CA GLY A 289 -36.29 12.94 -22.11
C GLY A 289 -37.43 12.22 -22.85
N LYS A 290 -37.50 10.89 -22.85
CA LYS A 290 -38.60 10.16 -23.42
C LYS A 290 -39.81 10.20 -22.48
N MET A 291 -41.00 10.52 -23.03
CA MET A 291 -42.25 10.59 -22.31
C MET A 291 -43.14 9.38 -22.63
N VAL A 292 -43.74 8.79 -21.62
CA VAL A 292 -44.73 7.74 -21.75
C VAL A 292 -46.11 8.36 -21.62
N ALA A 293 -46.97 8.24 -22.63
CA ALA A 293 -48.35 8.66 -22.57
C ALA A 293 -49.21 7.51 -22.03
N THR A 294 -50.04 7.80 -21.04
CA THR A 294 -51.02 6.86 -20.46
C THR A 294 -52.43 7.35 -20.69
N ALA A 295 -53.39 6.44 -20.89
CA ALA A 295 -54.81 6.77 -21.09
C ALA A 295 -55.54 7.17 -19.79
N TYR A 296 -54.94 6.82 -18.63
CA TYR A 296 -55.55 7.09 -17.33
C TYR A 296 -54.62 7.96 -16.47
N ARG A 297 -55.22 8.73 -15.56
CA ARG A 297 -54.47 9.47 -14.54
C ARG A 297 -53.75 8.51 -13.64
N MET A 298 -52.43 8.73 -13.49
CA MET A 298 -51.59 7.95 -12.59
C MET A 298 -50.88 8.87 -11.62
N ASN A 299 -50.88 8.48 -10.35
CA ASN A 299 -50.13 9.15 -9.31
C ASN A 299 -48.78 8.47 -9.15
N TRP A 300 -47.74 9.26 -9.17
CA TRP A 300 -46.40 8.87 -8.81
C TRP A 300 -46.15 9.23 -7.35
N THR A 301 -45.81 8.23 -6.53
CA THR A 301 -45.37 8.46 -5.16
C THR A 301 -43.90 8.12 -5.08
N ASP A 302 -43.06 9.13 -4.89
CA ASP A 302 -41.65 8.95 -4.70
C ASP A 302 -41.35 8.36 -3.32
N ILE A 303 -40.57 7.29 -3.26
CA ILE A 303 -40.18 6.59 -2.02
C ILE A 303 -38.64 6.58 -1.88
N GLY A 304 -37.95 7.00 -2.93
CA GLY A 304 -36.52 7.00 -2.96
C GLY A 304 -35.91 8.26 -2.36
N LEU A 305 -34.90 8.10 -1.50
CA LEU A 305 -34.01 9.18 -1.19
C LEU A 305 -33.13 9.45 -2.43
N SER A 306 -32.98 10.72 -2.79
CA SER A 306 -32.06 11.07 -3.87
C SER A 306 -30.61 10.81 -3.43
N PRO A 307 -29.66 10.58 -4.35
CA PRO A 307 -28.24 10.47 -4.01
C PRO A 307 -27.73 11.69 -3.22
N VAL A 308 -28.30 12.86 -3.45
CA VAL A 308 -27.99 14.10 -2.71
C VAL A 308 -28.50 14.01 -1.27
N ASP A 309 -29.74 13.52 -1.08
CA ASP A 309 -30.34 13.36 0.26
C ASP A 309 -29.59 12.31 1.09
N MET A 310 -29.00 11.33 0.45
CA MET A 310 -28.18 10.31 1.12
C MET A 310 -26.75 10.79 1.41
N GLN A 311 -26.36 11.99 0.99
CA GLN A 311 -24.99 12.54 1.14
C GLN A 311 -23.91 11.55 0.68
N ILE A 312 -24.17 10.82 -0.39
CA ILE A 312 -23.30 9.75 -0.88
C ILE A 312 -21.92 10.30 -1.18
N ILE A 313 -21.82 11.44 -1.87
CA ILE A 313 -20.55 12.03 -2.30
C ILE A 313 -19.65 12.40 -1.12
N GLU A 314 -20.22 13.00 -0.06
CA GLU A 314 -19.45 13.32 1.15
C GLU A 314 -19.02 12.07 1.90
N SER A 315 -19.89 11.08 1.97
CA SER A 315 -19.61 9.81 2.61
C SER A 315 -18.49 9.03 1.88
N GLU A 316 -18.48 9.03 0.55
CA GLU A 316 -17.43 8.45 -0.27
C GLU A 316 -16.08 9.12 -0.02
N LYS A 317 -16.05 10.46 0.03
CA LYS A 317 -14.83 11.21 0.34
C LYS A 317 -14.28 10.89 1.73
N TRP A 318 -15.16 10.78 2.74
CA TRP A 318 -14.75 10.39 4.09
C TRP A 318 -14.24 8.94 4.14
N ASP A 319 -14.87 8.02 3.43
CA ASP A 319 -14.39 6.64 3.36
C ASP A 319 -13.03 6.55 2.68
N ALA A 320 -12.82 7.31 1.62
CA ALA A 320 -11.53 7.41 0.94
C ALA A 320 -10.42 7.92 1.87
N ILE A 321 -10.66 9.00 2.60
CA ILE A 321 -9.70 9.55 3.59
C ILE A 321 -9.37 8.52 4.67
N MET A 322 -10.37 7.79 5.16
CA MET A 322 -10.15 6.79 6.20
C MET A 322 -9.44 5.54 5.67
N LEU A 323 -9.67 5.15 4.43
CA LEU A 323 -8.90 4.10 3.76
C LEU A 323 -7.44 4.53 3.59
N CYS A 324 -7.17 5.77 3.18
CA CYS A 324 -5.83 6.33 3.15
C CYS A 324 -5.13 6.22 4.51
N ASN A 325 -5.81 6.57 5.59
CA ASN A 325 -5.25 6.49 6.95
C ASN A 325 -4.92 5.05 7.38
N ILE A 326 -5.72 4.06 6.98
CA ILE A 326 -5.45 2.63 7.28
C ILE A 326 -4.15 2.17 6.63
N PHE A 327 -3.87 2.61 5.41
CA PHE A 327 -2.63 2.27 4.71
C PHE A 327 -1.47 3.24 5.02
N GLY A 328 -1.73 4.34 5.74
CA GLY A 328 -0.73 5.37 6.07
C GLY A 328 -0.41 6.31 4.92
N VAL A 329 -1.23 6.32 3.85
CA VAL A 329 -1.05 7.17 2.67
C VAL A 329 -1.70 8.54 2.92
N PRO A 330 -0.99 9.65 2.68
CA PRO A 330 -1.59 10.98 2.77
C PRO A 330 -2.71 11.19 1.73
N PRO A 331 -3.91 11.64 2.13
CA PRO A 331 -5.05 11.83 1.23
C PRO A 331 -4.83 12.92 0.18
N GLU A 332 -3.86 13.83 0.39
CA GLU A 332 -3.44 14.87 -0.57
C GLU A 332 -2.98 14.28 -1.90
N LEU A 333 -2.31 13.12 -1.86
CA LEU A 333 -1.79 12.46 -3.06
C LEU A 333 -2.91 11.91 -3.96
N LEU A 334 -4.04 11.55 -3.38
CA LEU A 334 -5.23 11.10 -4.11
C LEU A 334 -6.18 12.24 -4.51
N GLY A 335 -5.84 13.50 -4.20
CA GLY A 335 -6.66 14.65 -4.55
C GLY A 335 -7.90 14.83 -3.68
N LEU A 336 -7.98 14.19 -2.54
CA LEU A 336 -9.13 14.24 -1.62
C LEU A 336 -9.18 15.51 -0.76
N THR A 337 -8.04 16.21 -0.64
CA THR A 337 -7.89 17.45 0.11
C THR A 337 -7.26 18.54 -0.77
N GLN A 338 -7.27 19.79 -0.28
CA GLN A 338 -6.67 20.90 -1.04
C GLN A 338 -5.17 20.70 -1.24
N LYS A 339 -4.72 20.85 -2.49
CA LYS A 339 -3.32 20.70 -2.88
C LYS A 339 -2.64 22.07 -2.88
N THR A 340 -1.60 22.21 -2.06
CA THR A 340 -0.59 23.25 -2.19
C THR A 340 0.74 22.59 -2.49
N TYR A 341 1.67 23.31 -3.11
CA TYR A 341 2.98 22.75 -3.48
C TYR A 341 3.71 22.14 -2.27
N ASN A 342 3.69 22.84 -1.14
CA ASN A 342 4.35 22.38 0.08
C ASN A 342 3.67 21.14 0.67
N ASN A 343 2.33 21.11 0.69
CA ASN A 343 1.60 19.94 1.23
C ASN A 343 1.84 18.69 0.39
N VAL A 344 1.96 18.80 -0.93
CA VAL A 344 2.23 17.66 -1.81
C VAL A 344 3.65 17.12 -1.57
N LYS A 345 4.65 17.98 -1.43
CA LYS A 345 6.03 17.57 -1.14
C LYS A 345 6.14 16.84 0.20
N GLU A 346 5.51 17.37 1.24
CA GLU A 346 5.45 16.70 2.56
C GLU A 346 4.67 15.38 2.51
N ALA A 347 3.60 15.33 1.71
CA ALA A 347 2.83 14.11 1.51
C ALA A 347 3.65 13.04 0.78
N GLU A 348 4.43 13.38 -0.24
CA GLU A 348 5.36 12.44 -0.90
C GLU A 348 6.41 11.91 0.06
N LYS A 349 7.02 12.79 0.87
CA LYS A 349 7.97 12.41 1.91
C LYS A 349 7.33 11.47 2.93
N ALA A 350 6.10 11.74 3.35
CA ALA A 350 5.35 10.89 4.26
C ALA A 350 5.02 9.51 3.63
N LEU A 351 4.64 9.46 2.35
CA LEU A 351 4.43 8.20 1.62
C LEU A 351 5.70 7.33 1.63
N THR A 352 6.84 7.94 1.31
CA THR A 352 8.13 7.24 1.27
C THR A 352 8.52 6.72 2.66
N THR A 353 8.47 7.57 3.68
CA THR A 353 8.95 7.22 5.02
C THR A 353 8.00 6.29 5.79
N ARG A 354 6.68 6.46 5.64
CA ARG A 354 5.67 5.69 6.39
C ARG A 354 5.22 4.42 5.69
N CYS A 355 5.22 4.40 4.34
CA CYS A 355 4.71 3.26 3.57
C CYS A 355 5.82 2.49 2.86
N ALA A 356 6.63 3.15 2.02
CA ALA A 356 7.62 2.45 1.19
C ALA A 356 8.78 1.90 2.03
N PHE A 357 9.41 2.70 2.89
CA PHE A 357 10.57 2.26 3.68
C PHE A 357 10.29 1.06 4.58
N PRO A 358 9.21 1.00 5.36
CA PRO A 358 8.92 -0.19 6.16
C PRO A 358 8.77 -1.46 5.31
N LEU A 359 8.12 -1.39 4.15
CA LEU A 359 7.93 -2.53 3.25
C LEU A 359 9.23 -2.96 2.59
N LEU A 360 10.05 -2.02 2.10
CA LEU A 360 11.36 -2.29 1.52
C LEU A 360 12.33 -2.88 2.57
N THR A 361 12.36 -2.31 3.78
CA THR A 361 13.25 -2.72 4.85
C THR A 361 12.91 -4.11 5.38
N THR A 362 11.62 -4.39 5.60
CA THR A 362 11.20 -5.72 6.08
C THR A 362 11.49 -6.80 5.05
N PHE A 363 11.25 -6.51 3.76
CA PHE A 363 11.60 -7.42 2.69
C PHE A 363 13.11 -7.63 2.59
N ARG A 364 13.90 -6.55 2.58
CA ARG A 364 15.37 -6.59 2.56
C ARG A 364 15.91 -7.49 3.67
N ASP A 365 15.46 -7.28 4.89
CA ASP A 365 15.96 -8.03 6.04
C ASP A 365 15.54 -9.50 6.00
N ALA A 366 14.30 -9.79 5.57
CA ALA A 366 13.82 -11.16 5.37
C ALA A 366 14.59 -11.87 4.25
N PHE A 367 14.85 -11.17 3.14
CA PHE A 367 15.59 -11.68 2.00
C PHE A 367 17.04 -12.01 2.36
N ASN A 368 17.74 -11.09 3.03
CA ASN A 368 19.10 -11.32 3.53
C ASN A 368 19.16 -12.47 4.55
N HIS A 369 18.17 -12.58 5.41
CA HIS A 369 18.08 -13.71 6.34
C HIS A 369 17.99 -15.04 5.57
N LYS A 370 17.12 -15.16 4.58
CA LYS A 370 16.97 -16.37 3.77
C LYS A 370 18.22 -16.70 2.95
N LEU A 371 18.88 -15.71 2.35
CA LEU A 371 20.13 -15.91 1.64
C LEU A 371 21.20 -16.54 2.56
N ASN A 372 21.30 -16.06 3.80
CA ASN A 372 22.30 -16.52 4.75
C ASN A 372 21.94 -17.83 5.47
N THR A 373 20.68 -18.21 5.55
CA THR A 373 20.26 -19.46 6.23
C THR A 373 20.05 -20.62 5.28
N ASP A 374 19.18 -20.41 4.29
CA ASP A 374 18.59 -21.51 3.51
C ASP A 374 19.03 -21.53 2.04
N TRP A 375 19.44 -20.39 1.48
CA TRP A 375 19.66 -20.24 0.04
C TRP A 375 21.14 -20.28 -0.38
N GLY A 376 21.97 -21.01 0.35
CA GLY A 376 23.33 -21.39 -0.06
C GLY A 376 24.38 -20.30 -0.05
N PHE A 377 24.13 -19.14 0.60
CA PHE A 377 25.08 -18.05 0.71
C PHE A 377 25.63 -17.87 2.14
N LYS A 378 25.42 -18.87 2.99
CA LYS A 378 25.91 -18.86 4.38
C LYS A 378 27.42 -18.63 4.46
N GLY A 379 27.82 -17.70 5.31
CA GLY A 379 29.25 -17.37 5.55
C GLY A 379 29.87 -16.47 4.48
N LYS A 380 29.12 -16.06 3.47
CA LYS A 380 29.57 -15.01 2.55
C LYS A 380 29.22 -13.66 3.16
N ASN A 381 30.18 -12.71 3.17
CA ASN A 381 29.95 -11.34 3.63
C ASN A 381 29.22 -10.54 2.53
N ILE A 382 28.00 -10.99 2.17
CA ILE A 382 27.15 -10.37 1.16
C ILE A 382 25.88 -9.88 1.84
N TYR A 383 25.59 -8.61 1.65
CA TYR A 383 24.35 -7.96 2.09
C TYR A 383 23.66 -7.32 0.91
N ILE A 384 22.38 -7.61 0.73
CA ILE A 384 21.57 -7.02 -0.32
C ILE A 384 20.87 -5.80 0.24
N ASP A 385 21.01 -4.68 -0.45
CA ASP A 385 20.36 -3.43 -0.05
C ASP A 385 19.90 -2.64 -1.28
N TYR A 386 18.97 -1.72 -1.09
CA TYR A 386 18.43 -0.86 -2.13
C TYR A 386 19.03 0.54 -2.06
N ASP A 387 19.06 1.21 -3.21
CA ASP A 387 19.49 2.61 -3.28
C ASP A 387 18.31 3.54 -3.06
N PHE A 388 18.31 4.25 -1.92
CA PHE A 388 17.27 5.22 -1.58
C PHE A 388 17.54 6.64 -2.10
N SER A 389 18.64 6.86 -2.85
CA SER A 389 18.97 8.17 -3.46
C SER A 389 17.92 8.63 -4.46
N ILE A 390 17.19 7.68 -5.03
CA ILE A 390 16.13 7.95 -5.99
C ILE A 390 14.97 8.76 -5.38
N PHE A 391 14.80 8.73 -4.05
CA PHE A 391 13.74 9.45 -3.37
C PHE A 391 14.14 10.93 -3.13
N THR A 392 14.00 11.73 -4.19
CA THR A 392 14.39 13.16 -4.17
C THR A 392 13.64 13.99 -3.14
N GLU A 393 12.41 13.57 -2.77
CA GLU A 393 11.60 14.20 -1.72
C GLU A 393 12.19 14.11 -0.32
N LEU A 394 13.14 13.19 -0.11
CA LEU A 394 13.87 13.07 1.16
C LEU A 394 15.03 14.06 1.27
N ASN A 395 15.49 14.58 0.13
CA ASN A 395 16.51 15.61 0.14
C ASN A 395 15.85 16.90 0.63
N ASP A 396 16.34 17.41 1.75
CA ASP A 396 15.93 18.71 2.23
C ASP A 396 16.17 19.75 1.13
N ASN A 397 15.35 20.79 1.08
CA ASN A 397 15.50 21.91 0.15
C ASN A 397 16.91 22.51 0.34
N MET A 398 17.87 22.10 -0.52
CA MET A 398 19.24 22.61 -0.43
C MET A 398 19.26 24.14 -0.50
N GLY A 399 18.34 24.74 -1.27
CA GLY A 399 18.18 26.19 -1.31
C GLY A 399 17.84 26.81 0.05
N GLU A 400 16.83 26.27 0.75
CA GLU A 400 16.45 26.76 2.08
C GLU A 400 17.55 26.52 3.13
N LYS A 401 18.25 25.39 3.02
CA LYS A 401 19.41 25.11 3.89
C LYS A 401 20.55 26.05 3.62
N VAL A 402 20.88 26.29 2.36
CA VAL A 402 21.92 27.26 1.98
C VAL A 402 21.55 28.66 2.47
N ASP A 403 20.28 29.07 2.28
CA ASP A 403 19.81 30.37 2.78
C ASP A 403 19.87 30.48 4.30
N TRP A 404 19.53 29.40 5.01
CA TRP A 404 19.61 29.36 6.46
C TRP A 404 21.08 29.35 6.93
N VAL A 405 21.93 28.53 6.34
CA VAL A 405 23.37 28.45 6.66
C VAL A 405 24.06 29.80 6.38
N ASN A 406 23.75 30.45 5.26
CA ASN A 406 24.27 31.78 4.93
C ASN A 406 23.86 32.87 5.93
N LYS A 407 22.76 32.71 6.65
CA LYS A 407 22.33 33.61 7.73
C LYS A 407 23.11 33.39 9.03
N LEU A 408 23.82 32.28 9.15
CA LEU A 408 24.63 31.95 10.33
C LEU A 408 26.07 32.43 10.13
N TRP A 409 26.26 33.73 10.12
CA TRP A 409 27.56 34.38 9.92
C TRP A 409 28.65 33.98 10.92
N MET A 410 28.26 33.40 12.08
CA MET A 410 29.18 32.94 13.12
C MET A 410 29.90 31.61 12.77
N LEU A 411 29.45 30.89 11.76
CA LEU A 411 30.03 29.59 11.37
C LEU A 411 31.13 29.79 10.33
N SER A 412 32.24 29.05 10.51
CA SER A 412 33.27 28.97 9.49
C SER A 412 32.78 28.35 8.19
N PRO A 413 33.35 28.69 7.01
CA PRO A 413 32.96 28.06 5.75
C PRO A 413 33.02 26.53 5.78
N ASN A 414 34.01 25.93 6.49
CA ASN A 414 34.11 24.48 6.63
C ASN A 414 32.98 23.89 7.51
N GLU A 415 32.54 24.60 8.55
CA GLU A 415 31.34 24.25 9.32
C GLU A 415 30.07 24.35 8.49
N GLN A 416 29.95 25.40 7.67
CA GLN A 416 28.85 25.58 6.73
C GLN A 416 28.81 24.44 5.69
N LEU A 417 29.96 24.10 5.11
CA LEU A 417 30.10 22.95 4.19
C LEU A 417 29.71 21.63 4.87
N ASN A 418 30.14 21.45 6.13
CA ASN A 418 29.77 20.25 6.90
C ASN A 418 28.25 20.15 7.16
N ILE A 419 27.59 21.26 7.50
CA ILE A 419 26.12 21.32 7.65
C ILE A 419 25.40 21.01 6.33
N LEU A 420 25.96 21.48 5.22
CA LEU A 420 25.45 21.22 3.87
C LEU A 420 25.77 19.81 3.36
N GLY A 421 26.65 19.06 4.06
CA GLY A 421 27.08 17.70 3.66
C GLY A 421 28.09 17.71 2.53
N LEU A 422 28.77 18.81 2.30
CA LEU A 422 29.84 18.95 1.34
C LEU A 422 31.21 18.65 1.97
N PRO A 423 32.18 18.17 1.20
CA PRO A 423 33.52 17.91 1.71
C PRO A 423 34.18 19.19 2.20
N LYS A 424 34.98 19.08 3.26
CA LYS A 424 35.76 20.19 3.78
C LYS A 424 36.76 20.67 2.74
N ASN A 425 37.05 21.97 2.75
CA ASN A 425 38.16 22.57 2.01
C ASN A 425 39.42 22.50 2.89
N ASP A 426 40.53 22.06 2.32
CA ASP A 426 41.83 21.91 3.04
C ASP A 426 42.55 23.23 3.34
N ASN A 427 42.00 24.37 2.86
CA ASN A 427 42.59 25.67 3.14
C ASN A 427 42.27 26.08 4.60
N PRO A 428 43.30 26.36 5.46
CA PRO A 428 43.11 26.75 6.86
C PRO A 428 42.19 27.97 7.07
N LEU A 429 42.13 28.89 6.12
CA LEU A 429 41.25 30.07 6.19
C LEU A 429 39.76 29.70 6.17
N PHE A 430 39.39 28.50 5.72
CA PHE A 430 38.02 28.03 5.73
C PHE A 430 37.54 27.47 7.09
N ASP A 431 38.50 27.31 8.03
CA ASP A 431 38.16 26.91 9.41
C ASP A 431 37.89 28.12 10.34
N GLU A 432 38.09 29.34 9.84
CA GLU A 432 37.79 30.57 10.58
C GLU A 432 36.48 31.19 10.16
N PRO A 433 35.71 31.85 11.10
CA PRO A 433 34.50 32.61 10.77
C PRO A 433 34.80 33.76 9.83
N TRP A 434 33.97 33.96 8.81
CA TRP A 434 34.09 35.07 7.87
C TRP A 434 33.11 36.16 8.18
N ILE A 435 33.55 37.41 8.20
CA ILE A 435 32.70 38.57 8.47
C ILE A 435 31.94 38.98 7.20
N ASP A 436 30.63 39.21 7.36
CA ASP A 436 29.75 39.64 6.26
C ASP A 436 30.05 41.11 5.89
N GLY A 437 30.13 41.38 4.62
CA GLY A 437 30.46 42.69 4.04
C GLY A 437 31.53 42.64 2.97
N THR A 438 32.56 41.80 3.17
CA THR A 438 33.62 41.57 2.19
C THR A 438 33.93 40.10 2.02
N LYS A 439 33.32 39.21 2.81
CA LYS A 439 33.61 37.77 2.91
C LYS A 439 35.10 37.47 3.09
N GLN A 440 35.71 38.19 4.05
CA GLN A 440 37.12 38.03 4.40
C GLN A 440 37.26 37.25 5.72
N PRO A 441 38.31 36.43 5.87
CA PRO A 441 38.64 35.76 7.13
C PRO A 441 38.83 36.82 8.27
N MET A 442 38.39 36.46 9.47
CA MET A 442 38.48 37.34 10.62
C MET A 442 39.93 37.75 10.97
N SER A 443 40.88 36.88 10.76
CA SER A 443 42.32 37.12 10.94
C SER A 443 42.85 38.16 9.99
N GLU A 444 42.41 38.23 8.72
CA GLU A 444 42.84 39.25 7.77
C GLU A 444 42.21 40.64 8.07
N VAL A 445 40.98 40.67 8.59
CA VAL A 445 40.31 41.92 8.99
C VAL A 445 41.04 42.55 10.19
N GLN A 446 41.42 41.72 11.17
CA GLN A 446 42.18 42.20 12.33
C GLN A 446 43.56 42.68 11.94
N ALA A 447 44.29 42.01 11.04
CA ALA A 447 45.57 42.44 10.54
C ALA A 447 45.47 43.78 9.80
N ASN A 448 44.49 43.97 8.93
CA ASN A 448 44.23 45.19 8.20
C ASN A 448 43.85 46.39 9.11
N GLU A 449 43.16 46.17 10.23
CA GLU A 449 42.86 47.20 11.24
C GLU A 449 44.08 47.59 12.03
N ILE A 450 44.93 46.62 12.38
CA ILE A 450 46.21 46.87 13.07
C ILE A 450 47.15 47.68 12.16
N ASP A 451 47.29 47.29 10.87
CA ASP A 451 48.11 48.04 9.92
C ASP A 451 47.62 49.47 9.67
N LYS A 452 46.31 49.68 9.69
CA LYS A 452 45.73 51.06 9.65
C LYS A 452 46.03 51.87 10.90
N MET A 453 46.03 51.26 12.08
CA MET A 453 46.36 51.94 13.34
C MET A 453 47.86 52.27 13.45
N ILE A 454 48.73 51.44 12.83
CA ILE A 454 50.19 51.68 12.82
C ILE A 454 50.59 52.66 11.72
N GLY A 455 49.82 52.78 10.64
CA GLY A 455 50.08 53.70 9.53
C GLY A 455 49.62 55.16 9.73
N ASP A 456 48.88 55.46 10.77
CA ASP A 456 48.40 56.79 11.14
C ASP A 456 49.26 57.44 12.28
N GLU A 457 50.38 56.89 12.69
CA GLU A 457 51.44 57.46 13.50
C GLU A 457 52.64 57.91 12.59
#